data_81dafc37c0eb9c795ad2dc1f5e81f351
#
_entry.id   81dafc37c0eb9c795ad2dc1f5e81f351
#
_cell.length_a   1.000
_cell.length_b   1.000
_cell.length_c   1.000
_cell.angle_alpha   90.00
_cell.angle_beta   90.00
_cell.angle_gamma   90.00
#
_symmetry.space_group_name_H-M   'P 1'
#
loop_
_entity.id
_entity.type
_entity.pdbx_description
1 polymer ?
#
loop_
_entity_poly.entity_id
_entity_poly.type
_entity_poly.pdbx_seq_one_letter_code
_entity_poly.pdbx_strand_id
1 'polypeptide(L)'
;LFTLHERVTAAALEFYDAEVAVPHTLYVTLMAAIEKCGPAHTDNPVFQGRSRANTPMWLLRTMFWSGLFDRWSIRQATSIWWMNDVEGGGFRYWPDGPDHSPRSHAEGMANTALVGDNHGMFHQVEPVGPFAAEPRLVTGRAELAPADDGSGDWVVTDGGEERFRTPLEAVRV
;
A
#
# COMPACT_ATOMS: atom_id res chain seq x y z
N LEU A 1 4.08 16.29 3.40
CA LEU A 1 2.77 16.88 3.25
C LEU A 1 1.67 15.88 3.60
N PHE A 2 1.61 14.74 2.91
CA PHE A 2 0.60 13.71 3.12
C PHE A 2 0.61 13.12 4.55
N THR A 3 1.77 12.94 5.15
CA THR A 3 1.91 12.39 6.50
C THR A 3 1.41 13.32 7.60
N LEU A 4 1.21 14.60 7.28
CA LEU A 4 0.72 15.63 8.19
C LEU A 4 -0.70 16.11 7.84
N HIS A 5 -1.38 15.39 6.96
CA HIS A 5 -2.72 15.78 6.55
C HIS A 5 -3.69 15.67 7.73
N GLU A 6 -4.34 16.77 8.11
CA GLU A 6 -5.18 16.87 9.32
C GLU A 6 -6.29 15.81 9.36
N ARG A 7 -6.96 15.57 8.24
CA ARG A 7 -8.05 14.58 8.16
C ARG A 7 -7.58 13.15 8.42
N VAL A 8 -6.39 12.78 7.89
CA VAL A 8 -5.80 11.45 8.10
C VAL A 8 -5.34 11.30 9.55
N THR A 9 -4.72 12.34 10.09
CA THR A 9 -4.31 12.34 11.49
C THR A 9 -5.51 12.20 12.40
N ALA A 10 -6.57 12.97 12.16
CA ALA A 10 -7.82 12.88 12.93
C ALA A 10 -8.45 11.48 12.84
N ALA A 11 -8.53 10.91 11.65
CA ALA A 11 -9.06 9.56 11.45
C ALA A 11 -8.22 8.48 12.17
N ALA A 12 -6.89 8.60 12.16
CA ALA A 12 -6.00 7.68 12.86
C ALA A 12 -6.15 7.78 14.39
N LEU A 13 -6.30 8.99 14.91
CA LEU A 13 -6.54 9.24 16.34
C LEU A 13 -7.88 8.65 16.78
N GLU A 14 -8.94 8.91 16.02
CA GLU A 14 -10.27 8.37 16.27
C GLU A 14 -10.29 6.85 16.19
N PHE A 15 -9.67 6.27 15.16
CA PHE A 15 -9.62 4.82 14.95
C PHE A 15 -9.02 4.06 16.13
N TYR A 16 -8.00 4.62 16.78
CA TYR A 16 -7.32 3.99 17.90
C TYR A 16 -7.69 4.57 19.28
N ASP A 17 -8.60 5.51 19.35
CA ASP A 17 -8.88 6.28 20.57
C ASP A 17 -7.56 6.77 21.22
N ALA A 18 -6.78 7.48 20.44
CA ALA A 18 -5.45 7.90 20.79
C ALA A 18 -5.32 9.43 20.83
N GLU A 19 -4.46 9.93 21.69
CA GLU A 19 -4.21 11.38 21.83
C GLU A 19 -3.12 11.89 20.86
N VAL A 20 -2.23 10.99 20.41
CA VAL A 20 -1.08 11.35 19.58
C VAL A 20 -0.91 10.36 18.45
N ALA A 21 -0.75 10.88 17.23
CA ALA A 21 -0.31 10.13 16.06
C ALA A 21 0.99 10.73 15.52
N VAL A 22 1.99 9.90 15.32
CA VAL A 22 3.30 10.30 14.79
C VAL A 22 3.46 9.74 13.39
N PRO A 23 3.58 10.59 12.35
CA PRO A 23 3.87 10.14 11.00
C PRO A 23 5.22 9.39 10.98
N HIS A 24 5.24 8.20 10.41
CA HIS A 24 6.43 7.35 10.41
C HIS A 24 6.96 7.10 9.01
N THR A 25 6.11 6.66 8.10
CA THR A 25 6.52 6.23 6.77
C THR A 25 5.54 6.70 5.72
N LEU A 26 6.06 7.08 4.56
CA LEU A 26 5.30 7.35 3.35
C LEU A 26 5.86 6.48 2.23
N TYR A 27 4.98 5.73 1.57
CA TYR A 27 5.28 5.05 0.31
C TYR A 27 4.46 5.70 -0.80
N VAL A 28 5.07 5.82 -1.98
CA VAL A 28 4.35 6.10 -3.22
C VAL A 28 4.50 4.86 -4.08
N THR A 29 3.38 4.29 -4.47
CA THR A 29 3.34 3.08 -5.28
C THR A 29 2.70 3.38 -6.61
N LEU A 30 3.36 2.98 -7.68
CA LEU A 30 2.84 3.04 -9.04
C LEU A 30 2.59 1.61 -9.50
N MET A 31 1.36 1.30 -9.85
CA MET A 31 0.98 -0.03 -10.31
C MET A 31 0.48 0.07 -11.75
N ALA A 32 1.29 -0.37 -12.68
CA ALA A 32 0.85 -0.59 -14.06
C ALA A 32 -0.04 -1.82 -14.15
N ALA A 33 -0.63 -2.06 -15.31
CA ALA A 33 -1.47 -3.22 -15.56
C ALA A 33 -0.74 -4.52 -15.17
N ILE A 34 -1.35 -5.27 -14.26
CA ILE A 34 -0.79 -6.52 -13.73
C ILE A 34 -1.91 -7.53 -13.47
N GLU A 35 -1.77 -8.71 -14.02
CA GLU A 35 -2.77 -9.78 -13.91
C GLU A 35 -2.79 -10.42 -12.51
N LYS A 36 -1.64 -10.51 -11.86
CA LYS A 36 -1.50 -11.19 -10.57
C LYS A 36 -0.89 -10.27 -9.53
N CYS A 37 -1.65 -9.98 -8.50
CA CYS A 37 -1.16 -9.35 -7.30
C CYS A 37 -0.75 -10.40 -6.26
N GLY A 38 -0.05 -9.97 -5.23
CA GLY A 38 0.32 -10.84 -4.12
C GLY A 38 -0.91 -11.42 -3.40
N PRO A 39 -0.72 -12.47 -2.58
CA PRO A 39 -1.80 -13.02 -1.78
C PRO A 39 -2.28 -12.02 -0.72
N ALA A 40 -3.48 -12.27 -0.18
CA ALA A 40 -3.94 -11.56 1.00
C ALA A 40 -2.95 -11.74 2.15
N HIS A 41 -2.62 -10.65 2.83
CA HIS A 41 -1.61 -10.63 3.89
C HIS A 41 -1.95 -9.56 4.94
N THR A 42 -1.23 -9.59 6.03
CA THR A 42 -1.15 -8.50 7.00
C THR A 42 0.20 -7.82 6.89
N ASP A 43 0.27 -6.54 7.23
CA ASP A 43 1.52 -5.80 7.29
C ASP A 43 2.42 -6.32 8.43
N ASN A 44 3.64 -5.83 8.45
CA ASN A 44 4.63 -6.27 9.41
C ASN A 44 4.45 -5.55 10.75
N PRO A 45 4.21 -6.27 11.85
CA PRO A 45 4.05 -5.65 13.14
C PRO A 45 5.34 -4.98 13.61
N VAL A 46 5.19 -3.92 14.38
CA VAL A 46 6.29 -3.17 15.01
C VAL A 46 6.09 -3.18 16.51
N PHE A 47 7.19 -3.38 17.21
CA PHE A 47 7.25 -3.32 18.66
C PHE A 47 8.28 -2.27 19.09
N GLN A 48 8.25 -1.86 20.35
CA GLN A 48 9.24 -0.94 20.89
C GLN A 48 10.66 -1.48 20.68
N GLY A 49 11.45 -0.80 19.86
CA GLY A 49 12.81 -1.18 19.51
C GLY A 49 12.94 -2.40 18.57
N ARG A 50 11.83 -2.96 18.04
CA ARG A 50 11.86 -4.10 17.14
C ARG A 50 10.98 -3.86 15.91
N SER A 51 11.58 -4.01 14.75
CA SER A 51 10.91 -3.88 13.46
C SER A 51 11.59 -4.77 12.42
N ARG A 52 11.07 -4.80 11.21
CA ARG A 52 11.68 -5.52 10.09
C ARG A 52 13.14 -5.13 9.83
N ALA A 53 13.55 -3.93 10.21
CA ALA A 53 14.94 -3.46 10.03
C ALA A 53 15.95 -4.21 10.89
N ASN A 54 15.53 -4.77 12.02
CA ASN A 54 16.44 -5.39 12.99
C ASN A 54 15.94 -6.72 13.57
N THR A 55 14.81 -7.24 13.08
CA THR A 55 14.22 -8.48 13.61
C THR A 55 13.66 -9.30 12.44
N PRO A 56 13.95 -10.62 12.39
CA PRO A 56 13.41 -11.49 11.37
C PRO A 56 11.87 -11.51 11.36
N MET A 57 11.29 -11.55 10.16
CA MET A 57 9.84 -11.50 9.95
C MET A 57 9.07 -12.57 10.73
N TRP A 58 9.56 -13.80 10.70
CA TRP A 58 8.92 -14.90 11.40
C TRP A 58 8.80 -14.64 12.89
N LEU A 59 9.82 -14.00 13.49
CA LEU A 59 9.82 -13.68 14.91
C LEU A 59 8.82 -12.54 15.22
N LEU A 60 8.81 -11.48 14.41
CA LEU A 60 7.84 -10.39 14.57
C LEU A 60 6.40 -10.92 14.49
N ARG A 61 6.12 -11.79 13.54
CA ARG A 61 4.79 -12.43 13.41
C ARG A 61 4.47 -13.33 14.60
N THR A 62 5.43 -14.12 15.08
CA THR A 62 5.24 -14.94 16.26
C THR A 62 4.96 -14.08 17.50
N MET A 63 5.69 -12.99 17.69
CA MET A 63 5.45 -12.03 18.76
C MET A 63 4.03 -11.46 18.69
N PHE A 64 3.58 -11.07 17.51
CA PHE A 64 2.25 -10.51 17.29
C PHE A 64 1.14 -11.53 17.58
N TRP A 65 1.19 -12.68 16.92
CA TRP A 65 0.12 -13.68 17.06
C TRP A 65 0.10 -14.40 18.41
N SER A 66 1.20 -14.38 19.16
CA SER A 66 1.22 -14.97 20.51
C SER A 66 0.48 -14.12 21.57
N GLY A 67 0.29 -12.82 21.32
CA GLY A 67 -0.24 -11.87 22.30
C GLY A 67 0.70 -11.59 23.49
N LEU A 68 1.81 -12.32 23.62
CA LEU A 68 2.71 -12.19 24.75
C LEU A 68 3.46 -10.83 24.80
N PHE A 69 3.49 -10.14 23.68
CA PHE A 69 4.24 -8.90 23.51
C PHE A 69 3.35 -7.67 23.31
N ASP A 70 2.04 -7.78 23.52
CA ASP A 70 1.07 -6.71 23.24
C ASP A 70 1.41 -5.40 23.93
N ARG A 71 1.89 -5.45 25.16
CA ARG A 71 2.30 -4.24 25.91
C ARG A 71 3.44 -3.44 25.26
N TRP A 72 4.19 -4.05 24.36
CA TRP A 72 5.28 -3.41 23.58
C TRP A 72 4.90 -3.17 22.12
N SER A 73 3.73 -3.62 21.73
CA SER A 73 3.23 -3.41 20.37
C SER A 73 3.01 -1.92 20.11
N ILE A 74 3.41 -1.48 18.93
CA ILE A 74 3.15 -0.12 18.46
C ILE A 74 1.97 -0.21 17.49
N ARG A 75 0.86 0.40 17.87
CA ARG A 75 -0.31 0.49 17.00
C ARG A 75 0.03 1.38 15.79
N GLN A 76 -0.32 0.92 14.60
CA GLN A 76 -0.03 1.64 13.36
C GLN A 76 -1.31 1.80 12.54
N ALA A 77 -1.75 3.04 12.36
CA ALA A 77 -2.78 3.35 11.40
C ALA A 77 -2.14 3.44 10.00
N THR A 78 -2.52 2.55 9.10
CA THR A 78 -2.15 2.64 7.70
C THR A 78 -3.22 3.43 6.96
N SER A 79 -2.80 4.49 6.26
CA SER A 79 -3.67 5.24 5.36
C SER A 79 -3.26 4.95 3.92
N ILE A 80 -4.16 4.33 3.17
CA ILE A 80 -3.97 4.06 1.75
C ILE A 80 -4.75 5.10 0.97
N TRP A 81 -4.09 5.75 0.02
CA TRP A 81 -4.65 6.81 -0.80
C TRP A 81 -4.65 6.40 -2.25
N TRP A 82 -5.72 6.70 -2.94
CA TRP A 82 -5.85 6.50 -4.38
C TRP A 82 -6.00 7.86 -5.07
N MET A 83 -5.06 8.19 -5.94
CA MET A 83 -5.00 9.50 -6.57
C MET A 83 -5.83 9.56 -7.84
N ASN A 84 -6.12 8.41 -8.45
CA ASN A 84 -6.83 8.32 -9.73
C ASN A 84 -7.72 7.09 -9.80
N ASP A 85 -8.64 7.09 -10.76
CA ASP A 85 -9.40 5.90 -11.16
C ASP A 85 -8.68 5.20 -12.32
N VAL A 86 -8.64 3.87 -12.25
CA VAL A 86 -8.16 2.99 -13.32
C VAL A 86 -9.04 1.75 -13.37
N GLU A 87 -8.97 0.97 -14.45
CA GLU A 87 -9.62 -0.32 -14.51
C GLU A 87 -8.95 -1.29 -13.51
N GLY A 88 -9.74 -1.88 -12.63
CA GLY A 88 -9.23 -2.75 -11.56
C GLY A 88 -8.47 -2.01 -10.46
N GLY A 89 -7.51 -2.68 -9.85
CA GLY A 89 -6.70 -2.11 -8.77
C GLY A 89 -7.49 -1.82 -7.48
N GLY A 90 -8.60 -2.52 -7.27
CA GLY A 90 -9.39 -2.43 -6.06
C GLY A 90 -8.61 -2.89 -4.83
N PHE A 91 -9.14 -2.56 -3.68
CA PHE A 91 -8.58 -2.96 -2.39
C PHE A 91 -9.58 -3.82 -1.64
N ARG A 92 -9.21 -5.08 -1.43
CA ARG A 92 -10.00 -6.06 -0.67
C ARG A 92 -9.43 -6.19 0.73
N TYR A 93 -10.30 -6.22 1.74
CA TYR A 93 -9.88 -6.30 3.13
C TYR A 93 -10.87 -7.10 3.98
N TRP A 94 -10.38 -7.72 5.07
CA TRP A 94 -11.12 -8.62 5.96
C TRP A 94 -11.18 -8.06 7.37
N PRO A 95 -12.11 -7.12 7.66
CA PRO A 95 -12.19 -6.48 8.98
C PRO A 95 -12.62 -7.44 10.08
N ASP A 96 -13.36 -8.49 9.72
CA ASP A 96 -13.91 -9.47 10.65
C ASP A 96 -13.07 -10.78 10.70
N GLY A 97 -11.86 -10.76 10.11
CA GLY A 97 -10.94 -11.88 10.06
C GLY A 97 -10.98 -12.68 8.75
N PRO A 98 -9.95 -13.49 8.48
CA PRO A 98 -9.76 -14.15 7.18
C PRO A 98 -10.82 -15.21 6.83
N ASP A 99 -11.54 -15.71 7.82
CA ASP A 99 -12.60 -16.70 7.63
C ASP A 99 -13.95 -16.07 7.26
N HIS A 100 -14.04 -14.74 7.25
CA HIS A 100 -15.24 -14.01 6.88
C HIS A 100 -15.16 -13.45 5.47
N SER A 101 -16.30 -13.05 4.92
CA SER A 101 -16.32 -12.41 3.60
C SER A 101 -15.59 -11.08 3.61
N PRO A 102 -14.73 -10.82 2.62
CA PRO A 102 -14.06 -9.53 2.52
C PRO A 102 -15.02 -8.41 2.17
N ARG A 103 -14.63 -7.20 2.53
CA ARG A 103 -15.15 -5.96 1.93
C ARG A 103 -14.22 -5.55 0.79
N SER A 104 -14.72 -4.74 -0.12
CA SER A 104 -13.95 -4.20 -1.24
C SER A 104 -14.18 -2.70 -1.39
N HIS A 105 -13.11 -1.99 -1.71
CA HIS A 105 -13.14 -0.62 -2.21
C HIS A 105 -12.58 -0.65 -3.62
N ALA A 106 -13.46 -0.58 -4.63
CA ALA A 106 -13.11 -0.82 -6.02
C ALA A 106 -13.72 0.19 -7.01
N GLU A 107 -14.64 1.03 -6.55
CA GLU A 107 -15.34 2.01 -7.39
C GLU A 107 -15.17 3.42 -6.80
N GLY A 108 -15.04 4.42 -7.68
CA GLY A 108 -14.92 5.83 -7.29
C GLY A 108 -13.72 6.07 -6.36
N MET A 109 -12.60 5.46 -6.68
CA MET A 109 -11.42 5.46 -5.83
C MET A 109 -10.63 6.77 -5.91
N ALA A 110 -10.71 7.49 -7.03
CA ALA A 110 -9.97 8.73 -7.22
C ALA A 110 -10.17 9.72 -6.06
N ASN A 111 -9.07 10.22 -5.52
CA ASN A 111 -9.05 11.16 -4.40
C ASN A 111 -9.76 10.66 -3.13
N THR A 112 -9.70 9.35 -2.89
CA THR A 112 -10.19 8.72 -1.66
C THR A 112 -9.04 8.17 -0.83
N ALA A 113 -9.32 7.92 0.45
CA ALA A 113 -8.39 7.27 1.36
C ALA A 113 -9.12 6.31 2.29
N LEU A 114 -8.46 5.22 2.65
CA LEU A 114 -8.91 4.29 3.67
C LEU A 114 -7.87 4.27 4.80
N VAL A 115 -8.35 4.41 6.03
CA VAL A 115 -7.51 4.29 7.23
C VAL A 115 -7.88 3.01 7.96
N GLY A 116 -6.90 2.21 8.32
CA GLY A 116 -7.14 0.92 8.98
C GLY A 116 -5.91 0.36 9.69
N ASP A 117 -6.12 -0.73 10.41
CA ASP A 117 -5.07 -1.54 11.03
C ASP A 117 -4.65 -2.68 10.09
N ASN A 118 -3.73 -2.40 9.21
CA ASN A 118 -3.23 -3.40 8.26
C ASN A 118 -2.33 -4.47 8.91
N HIS A 119 -1.97 -4.32 10.18
CA HIS A 119 -1.21 -5.34 10.91
C HIS A 119 -2.12 -6.45 11.44
N GLY A 120 -3.31 -6.11 11.89
CA GLY A 120 -4.32 -7.04 12.36
C GLY A 120 -5.29 -7.51 11.29
N MET A 121 -5.48 -6.72 10.25
CA MET A 121 -6.46 -6.96 9.21
C MET A 121 -5.81 -7.51 7.92
N PHE A 122 -6.28 -8.66 7.45
CA PHE A 122 -5.90 -9.16 6.14
C PHE A 122 -6.38 -8.21 5.04
N HIS A 123 -5.53 -7.98 4.07
CA HIS A 123 -5.84 -7.14 2.92
C HIS A 123 -5.10 -7.60 1.68
N GLN A 124 -5.59 -7.17 0.51
CA GLN A 124 -5.05 -7.52 -0.79
C GLN A 124 -5.38 -6.42 -1.79
N VAL A 125 -4.41 -6.06 -2.62
CA VAL A 125 -4.68 -5.26 -3.82
C VAL A 125 -5.17 -6.18 -4.93
N GLU A 126 -6.22 -5.77 -5.63
CA GLU A 126 -6.74 -6.49 -6.80
C GLU A 126 -5.94 -6.14 -8.06
N PRO A 127 -5.94 -7.03 -9.06
CA PRO A 127 -5.25 -6.78 -10.32
C PRO A 127 -5.65 -5.45 -10.96
N VAL A 128 -4.69 -4.79 -11.60
CA VAL A 128 -4.89 -3.57 -12.39
C VAL A 128 -4.97 -3.96 -13.86
N GLY A 129 -6.03 -3.56 -14.56
CA GLY A 129 -6.24 -3.86 -15.98
C GLY A 129 -6.04 -2.65 -16.90
N PRO A 130 -6.18 -2.84 -18.23
CA PRO A 130 -6.23 -4.11 -18.96
C PRO A 130 -4.89 -4.86 -18.97
N PHE A 131 -4.94 -6.18 -18.90
CA PHE A 131 -3.74 -7.03 -18.77
C PHE A 131 -3.06 -7.22 -20.13
N ALA A 132 -2.16 -6.32 -20.47
CA ALA A 132 -1.48 -6.38 -21.76
C ALA A 132 0.01 -6.78 -21.66
N ALA A 133 0.62 -6.81 -20.48
CA ALA A 133 2.04 -7.09 -20.34
C ALA A 133 2.36 -7.81 -19.02
N GLU A 134 3.37 -8.67 -19.06
CA GLU A 134 3.95 -9.21 -17.83
C GLU A 134 4.65 -8.10 -17.03
N PRO A 135 4.58 -8.13 -15.70
CA PRO A 135 5.27 -7.17 -14.87
C PRO A 135 6.79 -7.24 -15.13
N ARG A 136 7.37 -6.12 -15.47
CA ARG A 136 8.82 -6.02 -15.65
C ARG A 136 9.46 -5.58 -14.35
N LEU A 137 10.33 -6.42 -13.83
CA LEU A 137 11.11 -6.07 -12.65
C LEU A 137 12.08 -4.94 -13.00
N VAL A 138 12.12 -3.95 -12.12
CA VAL A 138 13.06 -2.83 -12.18
C VAL A 138 13.97 -2.86 -10.96
N THR A 139 15.13 -2.25 -11.07
CA THR A 139 16.09 -2.16 -9.95
C THR A 139 15.87 -0.88 -9.15
N GLY A 140 16.62 -0.71 -8.06
CA GLY A 140 16.63 0.54 -7.28
C GLY A 140 17.18 1.76 -8.03
N ARG A 141 17.56 1.62 -9.31
CA ARG A 141 17.99 2.71 -10.20
C ARG A 141 16.91 3.12 -11.18
N ALA A 142 15.71 2.56 -11.05
CA ALA A 142 14.61 2.92 -11.92
C ALA A 142 14.16 4.36 -11.65
N GLU A 143 13.87 5.04 -12.74
CA GLU A 143 13.37 6.41 -12.74
C GLU A 143 12.04 6.45 -13.48
N LEU A 144 11.09 7.24 -12.97
CA LEU A 144 9.81 7.51 -13.61
C LEU A 144 9.80 8.96 -14.06
N ALA A 145 9.52 9.20 -15.31
CA ALA A 145 9.40 10.55 -15.87
C ALA A 145 8.28 10.63 -16.92
N PRO A 146 7.71 11.82 -17.15
CA PRO A 146 6.90 12.04 -18.33
C PRO A 146 7.72 11.78 -19.60
N ALA A 147 7.07 11.23 -20.64
CA ALA A 147 7.70 11.06 -21.94
C ALA A 147 7.97 12.42 -22.60
N ASP A 148 9.16 12.57 -23.20
CA ASP A 148 9.59 13.82 -23.84
C ASP A 148 8.99 14.04 -25.24
N ASP A 149 8.21 13.07 -25.74
CA ASP A 149 7.67 13.05 -27.10
C ASP A 149 6.29 13.70 -27.26
N GLY A 150 5.75 14.24 -26.17
CA GLY A 150 4.42 14.88 -26.15
C GLY A 150 3.24 13.91 -26.20
N SER A 151 3.45 12.60 -26.02
CA SER A 151 2.38 11.58 -25.98
C SER A 151 1.49 11.73 -24.76
N GLY A 152 1.99 12.33 -23.66
CA GLY A 152 1.34 12.33 -22.35
C GLY A 152 1.58 11.07 -21.53
N ASP A 153 2.38 10.13 -22.07
CA ASP A 153 2.75 8.91 -21.38
C ASP A 153 3.75 9.16 -20.24
N TRP A 154 3.83 8.18 -19.36
CA TRP A 154 4.91 8.05 -18.40
C TRP A 154 5.84 6.92 -18.80
N VAL A 155 7.12 7.14 -18.61
CA VAL A 155 8.19 6.21 -18.97
C VAL A 155 8.95 5.79 -17.72
N VAL A 156 9.15 4.50 -17.57
CA VAL A 156 10.05 3.94 -16.57
C VAL A 156 11.34 3.53 -17.27
N THR A 157 12.44 4.12 -16.85
CA THR A 157 13.79 3.74 -17.28
C THR A 157 14.51 3.02 -16.14
N ASP A 158 15.45 2.14 -16.46
CA ASP A 158 16.34 1.49 -15.50
C ASP A 158 17.74 1.40 -16.08
N GLY A 159 18.67 2.13 -15.49
CA GLY A 159 20.02 2.25 -16.00
C GLY A 159 20.09 2.98 -17.35
N GLY A 160 19.16 3.87 -17.63
CA GLY A 160 19.06 4.65 -18.87
C GLY A 160 18.35 3.94 -20.02
N GLU A 161 17.86 2.72 -19.81
CA GLU A 161 17.06 1.98 -20.79
C GLU A 161 15.57 2.07 -20.44
N GLU A 162 14.73 2.38 -21.44
CA GLU A 162 13.28 2.33 -21.29
C GLU A 162 12.84 0.89 -21.01
N ARG A 163 12.16 0.67 -19.88
CA ARG A 163 11.64 -0.63 -19.46
C ARG A 163 10.19 -0.80 -19.81
N PHE A 164 9.40 0.22 -19.57
CA PHE A 164 8.04 0.26 -20.05
C PHE A 164 7.52 1.69 -20.14
N ARG A 165 6.44 1.85 -20.88
CA ARG A 165 5.74 3.10 -21.13
C ARG A 165 4.24 2.86 -20.97
N THR A 166 3.54 3.81 -20.38
CA THR A 166 2.10 3.69 -20.13
C THR A 166 1.47 5.07 -19.98
N PRO A 167 0.24 5.26 -20.46
CA PRO A 167 -0.51 6.44 -20.13
C PRO A 167 -0.84 6.49 -18.63
N LEU A 168 -0.91 7.68 -18.04
CA LEU A 168 -1.14 7.83 -16.60
C LEU A 168 -2.48 7.20 -16.15
N GLU A 169 -3.49 7.25 -16.99
CA GLU A 169 -4.80 6.64 -16.74
C GLU A 169 -4.77 5.11 -16.65
N ALA A 170 -3.71 4.47 -17.11
CA ALA A 170 -3.50 3.03 -16.97
C ALA A 170 -2.59 2.65 -15.79
N VAL A 171 -2.20 3.62 -14.98
CA VAL A 171 -1.36 3.41 -13.79
C VAL A 171 -2.16 3.78 -12.54
N ARG A 172 -2.29 2.86 -11.62
CA ARG A 172 -2.80 3.13 -10.27
C ARG A 172 -1.72 3.83 -9.44
N VAL A 173 -2.04 5.00 -8.93
CA VAL A 173 -1.22 5.79 -8.02
C VAL A 173 -1.88 5.87 -6.65
#